data_2d4a27391c4cbb490528a13b8ebc5c93
#
_entry.id   2d4a27391c4cbb490528a13b8ebc5c93
#
_cell.length_a   1.000
_cell.length_b   1.000
_cell.length_c   1.000
_cell.angle_alpha   90.00
_cell.angle_beta   90.00
_cell.angle_gamma   90.00
#
_symmetry.space_group_name_H-M   'P 1'
#
loop_
_entity.id
_entity.type
_entity.pdbx_description
1 polymer ?
#
loop_
_entity_poly.entity_id
_entity_poly.type
_entity_poly.pdbx_seq_one_letter_code
_entity_poly.pdbx_strand_id
1 'polypeptide(L)'
;MNARNLARLFGTLALALFVTVSARAALEPNALFSDGAVLQQKVKVPVWGTTDLGDKVTVTLAGQEVSATPKDGHWRVELAPLAAGGPHVMTISQGSQKTEVKNILVGEVWICGGQSNMQWAVKQSDGGSEAIAGSDNDMIRLITVPRKGSDKPESNFVGKWAAAGPQTVGDFSAVGYFFGRDLQKQLHVPIGLIASNVGGTTAERWMRRSRSTRIPISRT
;
A
#
# COMPACT_ATOMS: atom_id res chain seq x y z
N MET A 1 -83.66 10.84 2.42
CA MET A 1 -83.35 11.00 3.86
C MET A 1 -82.05 10.31 4.11
N ASN A 2 -81.10 11.07 4.36
CA ASN A 2 -79.70 11.02 4.78
C ASN A 2 -79.16 9.72 5.41
N ALA A 3 -78.21 9.13 4.76
CA ALA A 3 -77.29 8.24 5.36
C ALA A 3 -75.89 8.91 5.34
N ARG A 4 -75.36 9.18 6.51
CA ARG A 4 -74.11 9.89 6.72
C ARG A 4 -72.93 8.90 6.55
N ASN A 5 -72.08 9.20 5.59
CA ASN A 5 -70.79 8.55 5.41
C ASN A 5 -69.85 8.95 6.54
N LEU A 6 -69.46 7.97 7.34
CA LEU A 6 -68.37 8.12 8.33
C LEU A 6 -67.09 7.52 7.71
N ALA A 7 -66.31 8.38 7.10
CA ALA A 7 -64.99 8.02 6.61
C ALA A 7 -64.03 7.81 7.79
N ARG A 8 -63.59 6.58 7.99
CA ARG A 8 -62.52 6.26 8.96
C ARG A 8 -61.15 6.51 8.29
N LEU A 9 -60.49 7.60 8.71
CA LEU A 9 -59.06 7.81 8.44
C LEU A 9 -58.26 6.79 9.22
N PHE A 10 -57.74 5.79 8.53
CA PHE A 10 -56.62 4.98 9.06
C PHE A 10 -55.31 5.68 8.69
N GLY A 11 -54.81 6.47 9.62
CA GLY A 11 -53.45 6.99 9.51
C GLY A 11 -52.44 5.86 9.77
N THR A 12 -51.84 5.31 8.74
CA THR A 12 -50.67 4.42 8.82
C THR A 12 -49.45 5.23 9.14
N LEU A 13 -49.04 5.23 10.41
CA LEU A 13 -47.76 5.76 10.88
C LEU A 13 -46.66 4.80 10.41
N ALA A 14 -46.02 5.10 9.27
CA ALA A 14 -44.84 4.38 8.81
C ALA A 14 -43.66 4.77 9.72
N LEU A 15 -43.35 3.92 10.67
CA LEU A 15 -42.14 4.03 11.49
C LEU A 15 -40.91 3.70 10.61
N ALA A 16 -40.28 4.72 10.04
CA ALA A 16 -39.02 4.57 9.33
C ALA A 16 -37.93 4.18 10.33
N LEU A 17 -37.57 2.90 10.34
CA LEU A 17 -36.43 2.40 11.09
C LEU A 17 -35.14 2.91 10.40
N PHE A 18 -34.60 4.02 10.90
CA PHE A 18 -33.24 4.47 10.54
C PHE A 18 -32.25 3.47 11.12
N VAL A 19 -31.82 2.49 10.32
CA VAL A 19 -30.66 1.69 10.64
C VAL A 19 -29.44 2.61 10.49
N THR A 20 -29.00 3.18 11.59
CA THR A 20 -27.71 3.87 11.66
C THR A 20 -26.62 2.80 11.49
N VAL A 21 -26.11 2.63 10.28
CA VAL A 21 -24.87 1.92 10.05
C VAL A 21 -23.80 2.75 10.73
N SER A 22 -23.44 2.39 11.95
CA SER A 22 -22.24 2.94 12.58
C SER A 22 -21.07 2.59 11.67
N ALA A 23 -20.54 3.59 10.98
CA ALA A 23 -19.25 3.47 10.33
C ALA A 23 -18.26 3.05 11.42
N ARG A 24 -17.83 1.78 11.37
CA ARG A 24 -16.87 1.27 12.33
C ARG A 24 -15.57 2.01 12.05
N ALA A 25 -15.07 2.72 13.05
CA ALA A 25 -13.78 3.38 12.99
C ALA A 25 -12.75 2.37 12.44
N ALA A 26 -12.11 2.70 11.33
CA ALA A 26 -11.27 1.77 10.62
C ALA A 26 -9.83 1.84 11.12
N LEU A 27 -9.28 0.70 11.56
CA LEU A 27 -7.84 0.53 11.74
C LEU A 27 -7.26 0.14 10.38
N GLU A 28 -6.65 1.10 9.69
CA GLU A 28 -6.14 0.92 8.33
C GLU A 28 -4.61 1.01 8.28
N PRO A 29 -3.90 -0.10 8.07
CA PRO A 29 -2.49 -0.05 7.71
C PRO A 29 -2.30 0.56 6.32
N ASN A 30 -1.15 1.20 6.08
CA ASN A 30 -0.79 1.64 4.74
C ASN A 30 -0.73 0.44 3.78
N ALA A 31 -1.08 0.62 2.50
CA ALA A 31 -1.11 -0.44 1.49
C ALA A 31 0.22 -1.18 1.33
N LEU A 32 1.35 -0.57 1.70
CA LEU A 32 2.65 -1.23 1.74
C LEU A 32 2.69 -2.38 2.77
N PHE A 33 1.80 -2.38 3.77
CA PHE A 33 1.67 -3.42 4.78
C PHE A 33 0.39 -4.24 4.50
N SER A 34 0.33 -4.87 3.34
CA SER A 34 -0.74 -5.78 2.93
C SER A 34 -0.18 -7.16 2.62
N ASP A 35 -1.04 -8.14 2.39
CA ASP A 35 -0.63 -9.51 2.10
C ASP A 35 0.41 -9.58 0.99
N GLY A 36 1.44 -10.39 1.19
CA GLY A 36 2.54 -10.54 0.25
C GLY A 36 3.63 -9.46 0.33
N ALA A 37 3.56 -8.53 1.28
CA ALA A 37 4.53 -7.46 1.45
C ALA A 37 5.97 -7.97 1.65
N VAL A 38 6.93 -7.16 1.23
CA VAL A 38 8.35 -7.34 1.62
C VAL A 38 8.76 -6.19 2.52
N LEU A 39 9.37 -6.51 3.66
CA LEU A 39 9.93 -5.56 4.60
C LEU A 39 11.46 -5.52 4.49
N GLN A 40 12.04 -4.34 4.66
CA GLN A 40 13.49 -4.16 4.56
C GLN A 40 14.21 -4.89 5.69
N GLN A 41 15.20 -5.71 5.34
CA GLN A 41 16.05 -6.41 6.29
C GLN A 41 17.10 -5.50 6.97
N LYS A 42 17.65 -5.93 8.11
CA LYS A 42 18.83 -5.38 8.79
C LYS A 42 18.73 -3.92 9.27
N VAL A 43 17.59 -3.29 9.08
CA VAL A 43 17.30 -1.93 9.58
C VAL A 43 16.01 -1.93 10.39
N LYS A 44 15.80 -0.89 11.18
CA LYS A 44 14.51 -0.68 11.84
C LYS A 44 13.42 -0.50 10.79
N VAL A 45 12.30 -1.20 10.98
CA VAL A 45 11.18 -1.19 10.03
C VAL A 45 10.04 -0.36 10.57
N PRO A 46 9.78 0.83 10.00
CA PRO A 46 8.57 1.58 10.34
C PRO A 46 7.35 0.88 9.77
N VAL A 47 6.30 0.75 10.58
CA VAL A 47 4.96 0.32 10.16
C VAL A 47 3.98 1.40 10.56
N TRP A 48 3.09 1.82 9.65
CA TRP A 48 2.19 2.93 9.89
C TRP A 48 0.84 2.77 9.18
N GLY A 49 -0.10 3.58 9.59
CA GLY A 49 -1.44 3.64 9.01
C GLY A 49 -2.28 4.75 9.62
N THR A 50 -3.59 4.65 9.44
CA THR A 50 -4.58 5.57 9.98
C THR A 50 -5.58 4.85 10.86
N THR A 51 -6.24 5.60 11.75
CA THR A 51 -7.33 5.13 12.60
C THR A 51 -8.15 6.30 13.10
N ASP A 52 -9.43 6.06 13.33
CA ASP A 52 -10.34 7.05 13.97
C ASP A 52 -10.42 6.85 15.50
N LEU A 53 -9.73 5.83 16.05
CA LEU A 53 -9.72 5.53 17.48
C LEU A 53 -8.47 6.12 18.14
N GLY A 54 -8.63 6.54 19.41
CA GLY A 54 -7.53 7.05 20.24
C GLY A 54 -6.72 5.96 20.96
N ASP A 55 -7.19 4.72 20.96
CA ASP A 55 -6.54 3.62 21.67
C ASP A 55 -5.18 3.26 21.06
N LYS A 56 -4.33 2.67 21.89
CA LYS A 56 -3.01 2.20 21.47
C LYS A 56 -3.13 1.16 20.33
N VAL A 57 -2.37 1.38 19.26
CA VAL A 57 -2.19 0.39 18.18
C VAL A 57 -0.98 -0.48 18.52
N THR A 58 -1.15 -1.79 18.42
CA THR A 58 -0.10 -2.78 18.65
C THR A 58 0.16 -3.56 17.37
N VAL A 59 1.43 -3.69 17.03
CA VAL A 59 1.91 -4.50 15.89
C VAL A 59 2.77 -5.62 16.41
N THR A 60 2.45 -6.85 15.99
CA THR A 60 3.21 -8.06 16.32
C THR A 60 3.74 -8.69 15.03
N LEU A 61 5.04 -8.98 14.96
CA LEU A 61 5.68 -9.65 13.82
C LEU A 61 6.95 -10.36 14.28
N ALA A 62 7.16 -11.60 13.87
CA ALA A 62 8.38 -12.37 14.10
C ALA A 62 8.87 -12.33 15.57
N GLY A 63 7.94 -12.50 16.52
CA GLY A 63 8.24 -12.49 17.96
C GLY A 63 8.43 -11.10 18.57
N GLN A 64 8.39 -10.03 17.80
CA GLN A 64 8.39 -8.66 18.30
C GLN A 64 6.97 -8.16 18.52
N GLU A 65 6.78 -7.35 19.56
CA GLU A 65 5.55 -6.62 19.82
C GLU A 65 5.89 -5.16 20.12
N VAL A 66 5.34 -4.24 19.34
CA VAL A 66 5.57 -2.81 19.48
C VAL A 66 4.25 -2.06 19.41
N SER A 67 4.15 -0.94 20.12
CA SER A 67 2.90 -0.20 20.19
C SER A 67 3.13 1.30 20.13
N ALA A 68 2.11 2.03 19.64
CA ALA A 68 2.07 3.49 19.67
C ALA A 68 0.64 3.99 19.87
N THR A 69 0.50 5.14 20.52
CA THR A 69 -0.76 5.88 20.57
C THR A 69 -0.90 6.73 19.32
N PRO A 70 -2.02 6.65 18.59
CA PRO A 70 -2.27 7.49 17.43
C PRO A 70 -2.23 8.98 17.76
N LYS A 71 -1.78 9.77 16.80
CA LYS A 71 -1.81 11.22 16.86
C LYS A 71 -2.42 11.76 15.57
N ASP A 72 -3.44 12.62 15.70
CA ASP A 72 -4.14 13.22 14.55
C ASP A 72 -4.63 12.20 13.52
N GLY A 73 -5.16 11.05 13.99
CA GLY A 73 -5.65 9.98 13.15
C GLY A 73 -4.56 9.09 12.51
N HIS A 74 -3.29 9.33 12.83
CA HIS A 74 -2.14 8.57 12.30
C HIS A 74 -1.44 7.78 13.40
N TRP A 75 -1.04 6.56 13.09
CA TRP A 75 -0.19 5.76 13.95
C TRP A 75 1.07 5.31 13.22
N ARG A 76 2.15 5.15 13.98
CA ARG A 76 3.43 4.63 13.49
C ARG A 76 4.14 3.93 14.63
N VAL A 77 4.60 2.72 14.35
CA VAL A 77 5.49 1.94 15.22
C VAL A 77 6.80 1.67 14.50
N GLU A 78 7.79 1.19 15.21
CA GLU A 78 9.10 0.84 14.65
C GLU A 78 9.52 -0.52 15.20
N LEU A 79 9.59 -1.52 14.31
CA LEU A 79 10.15 -2.84 14.62
C LEU A 79 11.67 -2.78 14.63
N ALA A 80 12.29 -3.57 15.49
CA ALA A 80 13.73 -3.79 15.45
C ALA A 80 14.15 -4.49 14.14
N PRO A 81 15.43 -4.43 13.77
CA PRO A 81 15.94 -5.08 12.56
C PRO A 81 15.54 -6.54 12.46
N LEU A 82 15.11 -6.96 11.27
CA LEU A 82 14.72 -8.32 10.96
C LEU A 82 15.78 -8.99 10.06
N ALA A 83 15.96 -10.28 10.20
CA ALA A 83 16.73 -11.09 9.25
C ALA A 83 15.90 -11.41 8.02
N ALA A 84 16.55 -11.59 6.86
CA ALA A 84 15.88 -12.03 5.64
C ALA A 84 15.21 -13.39 5.84
N GLY A 85 14.03 -13.56 5.24
CA GLY A 85 13.28 -14.82 5.31
C GLY A 85 11.77 -14.60 5.28
N GLY A 86 11.03 -15.51 5.83
CA GLY A 86 9.58 -15.58 5.83
C GLY A 86 9.09 -16.91 5.23
N PRO A 87 7.76 -17.05 4.98
CA PRO A 87 6.75 -16.04 5.21
C PRO A 87 6.38 -15.84 6.68
N HIS A 88 6.06 -14.62 7.05
CA HIS A 88 5.57 -14.23 8.36
C HIS A 88 4.11 -13.76 8.30
N VAL A 89 3.45 -13.72 9.47
CA VAL A 89 2.17 -13.07 9.68
C VAL A 89 2.38 -11.88 10.60
N MET A 90 1.94 -10.70 10.18
CA MET A 90 1.89 -9.50 11.01
C MET A 90 0.48 -9.31 11.53
N THR A 91 0.34 -9.12 12.82
CA THR A 91 -0.93 -8.75 13.45
C THR A 91 -0.89 -7.28 13.81
N ILE A 92 -1.93 -6.55 13.45
CA ILE A 92 -2.15 -5.16 13.83
C ILE A 92 -3.46 -5.10 14.60
N SER A 93 -3.44 -4.62 15.84
CA SER A 93 -4.61 -4.59 16.71
C SER A 93 -4.79 -3.25 17.41
N GLN A 94 -6.06 -2.89 17.68
CA GLN A 94 -6.46 -1.70 18.41
C GLN A 94 -7.80 -1.96 19.11
N GLY A 95 -7.83 -2.00 20.43
CA GLY A 95 -9.02 -2.41 21.18
C GLY A 95 -9.50 -3.79 20.74
N SER A 96 -10.74 -3.89 20.28
CA SER A 96 -11.33 -5.14 19.74
C SER A 96 -11.07 -5.36 18.26
N GLN A 97 -10.42 -4.42 17.55
CA GLN A 97 -10.10 -4.57 16.13
C GLN A 97 -8.78 -5.31 15.97
N LYS A 98 -8.76 -6.22 15.00
CA LYS A 98 -7.57 -6.99 14.63
C LYS A 98 -7.53 -7.19 13.12
N THR A 99 -6.39 -6.90 12.53
CA THR A 99 -6.08 -7.18 11.12
C THR A 99 -4.86 -8.07 11.07
N GLU A 100 -4.91 -9.12 10.25
CA GLU A 100 -3.78 -9.98 9.97
C GLU A 100 -3.31 -9.74 8.54
N VAL A 101 -2.03 -9.47 8.38
CA VAL A 101 -1.33 -9.36 7.10
C VAL A 101 -0.47 -10.60 6.93
N LYS A 102 -0.73 -11.34 5.87
CA LYS A 102 -0.16 -12.67 5.66
C LYS A 102 0.92 -12.67 4.58
N ASN A 103 1.72 -13.74 4.58
CA ASN A 103 2.74 -13.97 3.56
C ASN A 103 3.75 -12.83 3.42
N ILE A 104 4.13 -12.21 4.56
CA ILE A 104 5.14 -11.16 4.59
C ILE A 104 6.53 -11.80 4.48
N LEU A 105 7.33 -11.28 3.58
CA LEU A 105 8.74 -11.62 3.44
C LEU A 105 9.60 -10.49 4.01
N VAL A 106 10.82 -10.83 4.41
CA VAL A 106 11.85 -9.87 4.82
C VAL A 106 13.03 -9.99 3.86
N GLY A 107 13.47 -8.89 3.28
CA GLY A 107 14.55 -8.89 2.28
C GLY A 107 14.95 -7.48 1.88
N GLU A 108 15.26 -7.26 0.62
CA GLU A 108 15.60 -5.95 0.08
C GLU A 108 14.38 -5.28 -0.54
N VAL A 109 14.15 -4.02 -0.21
CA VAL A 109 13.02 -3.23 -0.74
C VAL A 109 13.54 -2.04 -1.53
N TRP A 110 13.10 -1.91 -2.79
CA TRP A 110 13.55 -0.88 -3.71
C TRP A 110 12.39 -0.07 -4.28
N ILE A 111 12.56 1.25 -4.34
CA ILE A 111 11.61 2.16 -4.98
C ILE A 111 12.05 2.40 -6.42
N CYS A 112 11.23 1.97 -7.37
CA CYS A 112 11.40 2.19 -8.80
C CYS A 112 10.75 3.52 -9.17
N GLY A 113 11.41 4.63 -8.76
CA GLY A 113 10.94 6.00 -8.96
C GLY A 113 11.51 6.64 -10.21
N GLY A 114 10.77 7.53 -10.83
CA GLY A 114 11.22 8.27 -12.00
C GLY A 114 10.11 8.53 -13.02
N GLN A 115 10.51 8.79 -14.26
CA GLN A 115 9.58 9.13 -15.32
C GLN A 115 9.52 8.05 -16.42
N SER A 116 9.46 8.41 -17.72
CA SER A 116 9.16 7.51 -18.83
C SER A 116 10.04 6.25 -18.90
N ASN A 117 11.34 6.34 -18.70
CA ASN A 117 12.22 5.18 -18.75
C ASN A 117 11.94 4.19 -17.61
N MET A 118 11.69 4.68 -16.40
CA MET A 118 11.30 3.83 -15.28
C MET A 118 9.88 3.28 -15.45
N GLN A 119 9.03 3.99 -16.19
CA GLN A 119 7.66 3.55 -16.48
C GLN A 119 7.58 2.51 -17.60
N TRP A 120 8.60 2.38 -18.43
CA TRP A 120 8.64 1.46 -19.57
C TRP A 120 8.38 0.03 -19.10
N ALA A 121 7.36 -0.61 -19.66
CA ALA A 121 6.89 -1.91 -19.18
C ALA A 121 7.72 -3.07 -19.76
N VAL A 122 7.82 -4.17 -19.02
CA VAL A 122 8.55 -5.38 -19.46
C VAL A 122 8.04 -5.86 -20.81
N LYS A 123 6.73 -5.89 -21.04
CA LYS A 123 6.13 -6.30 -22.32
C LYS A 123 6.54 -5.45 -23.53
N GLN A 124 7.12 -4.28 -23.30
CA GLN A 124 7.56 -3.34 -24.34
C GLN A 124 9.08 -3.39 -24.54
N SER A 125 9.81 -4.14 -23.74
CA SER A 125 11.27 -4.25 -23.80
C SER A 125 11.71 -5.40 -24.70
N ASP A 126 12.94 -5.33 -25.22
CA ASP A 126 13.57 -6.44 -25.93
C ASP A 126 13.68 -7.67 -25.00
N GLY A 127 13.33 -8.86 -25.50
CA GLY A 127 13.26 -10.07 -24.68
C GLY A 127 12.15 -10.06 -23.62
N GLY A 128 11.19 -9.12 -23.72
CA GLY A 128 10.10 -8.97 -22.75
C GLY A 128 9.18 -10.18 -22.65
N SER A 129 8.86 -10.81 -23.81
CA SER A 129 8.01 -12.00 -23.85
C SER A 129 8.65 -13.19 -23.13
N GLU A 130 9.94 -13.43 -23.36
CA GLU A 130 10.71 -14.50 -22.71
C GLU A 130 10.87 -14.21 -21.22
N ALA A 131 11.12 -12.94 -20.86
CA ALA A 131 11.22 -12.52 -19.47
C ALA A 131 9.90 -12.71 -18.70
N ILE A 132 8.76 -12.44 -19.36
CA ILE A 132 7.43 -12.68 -18.79
C ILE A 132 7.18 -14.18 -18.64
N ALA A 133 7.45 -14.99 -19.67
CA ALA A 133 7.23 -16.43 -19.60
C ALA A 133 8.05 -17.12 -18.50
N GLY A 134 9.26 -16.64 -18.25
CA GLY A 134 10.18 -17.16 -17.23
C GLY A 134 10.13 -16.40 -15.89
N SER A 135 9.08 -15.61 -15.62
CA SER A 135 9.06 -14.68 -14.48
C SER A 135 8.59 -15.29 -13.16
N ASP A 136 8.13 -16.53 -13.13
CA ASP A 136 7.56 -17.15 -11.94
C ASP A 136 8.59 -17.24 -10.82
N ASN A 137 8.41 -16.40 -9.80
CA ASN A 137 9.32 -16.28 -8.66
C ASN A 137 8.66 -15.66 -7.43
N ASP A 138 8.34 -16.50 -6.47
CA ASP A 138 7.71 -16.09 -5.20
C ASP A 138 8.61 -15.22 -4.30
N MET A 139 9.90 -15.16 -4.57
CA MET A 139 10.84 -14.32 -3.80
C MET A 139 10.91 -12.89 -4.33
N ILE A 140 10.30 -12.58 -5.47
CA ILE A 140 10.20 -11.22 -6.01
C ILE A 140 8.74 -10.77 -5.89
N ARG A 141 8.52 -9.64 -5.23
CA ARG A 141 7.20 -9.06 -5.03
C ARG A 141 7.13 -7.67 -5.63
N LEU A 142 6.02 -7.40 -6.26
CA LEU A 142 5.77 -6.19 -7.03
C LEU A 142 4.56 -5.46 -6.46
N ILE A 143 4.65 -4.14 -6.28
CA ILE A 143 3.52 -3.27 -6.00
C ILE A 143 3.64 -2.00 -6.83
N THR A 144 2.53 -1.54 -7.40
CA THR A 144 2.49 -0.28 -8.16
C THR A 144 1.66 0.76 -7.42
N VAL A 145 2.25 1.92 -7.17
CA VAL A 145 1.54 3.10 -6.68
C VAL A 145 0.73 3.68 -7.83
N PRO A 146 -0.60 3.84 -7.68
CA PRO A 146 -1.44 4.40 -8.73
C PRO A 146 -1.03 5.81 -9.13
N ARG A 147 -1.10 6.12 -10.43
CA ARG A 147 -0.84 7.46 -10.96
C ARG A 147 -2.03 8.36 -10.69
N LYS A 148 -2.05 9.00 -9.56
CA LYS A 148 -3.11 9.93 -9.15
C LYS A 148 -2.47 11.26 -8.75
N GLY A 149 -2.92 12.34 -9.39
CA GLY A 149 -2.56 13.69 -8.94
C GLY A 149 -3.25 14.01 -7.62
N SER A 150 -2.55 14.69 -6.71
CA SER A 150 -3.10 15.22 -5.47
C SER A 150 -2.45 16.56 -5.16
N ASP A 151 -3.23 17.51 -4.64
CA ASP A 151 -2.74 18.82 -4.19
C ASP A 151 -2.06 18.73 -2.81
N LYS A 152 -2.24 17.63 -2.11
CA LYS A 152 -1.70 17.36 -0.77
C LYS A 152 -1.03 15.99 -0.74
N PRO A 153 -0.04 15.78 0.15
CA PRO A 153 0.49 14.45 0.39
C PRO A 153 -0.63 13.51 0.85
N GLU A 154 -0.73 12.35 0.21
CA GLU A 154 -1.67 11.30 0.60
C GLU A 154 -1.03 10.40 1.66
N SER A 155 -1.81 9.98 2.65
CA SER A 155 -1.35 9.08 3.72
C SER A 155 -1.34 7.62 3.32
N ASN A 156 -2.13 7.25 2.29
CA ASN A 156 -2.30 5.89 1.80
C ASN A 156 -2.58 5.88 0.29
N PHE A 157 -2.54 4.72 -0.31
CA PHE A 157 -2.92 4.50 -1.71
C PHE A 157 -3.61 3.13 -1.86
N VAL A 158 -4.25 2.91 -3.00
CA VAL A 158 -4.86 1.61 -3.33
C VAL A 158 -3.85 0.79 -4.14
N GLY A 159 -3.37 -0.30 -3.56
CA GLY A 159 -2.40 -1.19 -4.18
C GLY A 159 -2.33 -2.52 -3.44
N LYS A 160 -1.82 -3.55 -4.11
CA LYS A 160 -1.59 -4.87 -3.52
C LYS A 160 -0.26 -5.42 -4.01
N TRP A 161 0.47 -6.07 -3.13
CA TRP A 161 1.62 -6.85 -3.51
C TRP A 161 1.22 -8.09 -4.31
N ALA A 162 2.01 -8.40 -5.30
CA ALA A 162 1.87 -9.62 -6.10
C ALA A 162 3.23 -10.29 -6.26
N ALA A 163 3.28 -11.61 -6.27
CA ALA A 163 4.47 -12.34 -6.66
C ALA A 163 4.79 -12.07 -8.13
N ALA A 164 6.06 -12.06 -8.47
CA ALA A 164 6.47 -12.03 -9.88
C ALA A 164 5.99 -13.29 -10.57
N GLY A 165 5.38 -13.12 -11.74
CA GLY A 165 4.85 -14.19 -12.56
C GLY A 165 4.31 -13.65 -13.89
N PRO A 166 3.94 -14.54 -14.83
CA PRO A 166 3.49 -14.14 -16.17
C PRO A 166 2.30 -13.17 -16.17
N GLN A 167 1.48 -13.20 -15.12
CA GLN A 167 0.30 -12.35 -14.99
C GLN A 167 0.60 -10.95 -14.37
N THR A 168 1.77 -10.78 -13.75
CA THR A 168 2.07 -9.58 -12.95
C THR A 168 3.24 -8.75 -13.50
N VAL A 169 4.20 -9.40 -14.14
CA VAL A 169 5.45 -8.77 -14.59
C VAL A 169 5.27 -7.93 -15.85
N GLY A 170 4.35 -8.31 -16.75
CA GLY A 170 4.23 -7.69 -18.07
C GLY A 170 4.03 -6.19 -18.08
N ASP A 171 3.21 -5.67 -17.17
CA ASP A 171 2.90 -4.24 -17.02
C ASP A 171 3.80 -3.52 -16.01
N PHE A 172 4.69 -4.23 -15.34
CA PHE A 172 5.62 -3.64 -14.37
C PHE A 172 6.80 -2.97 -15.08
N SER A 173 7.51 -2.08 -14.36
CA SER A 173 8.73 -1.41 -14.83
C SER A 173 9.78 -2.42 -15.29
N ALA A 174 10.22 -2.35 -16.54
CA ALA A 174 11.29 -3.20 -17.07
C ALA A 174 12.60 -2.98 -16.30
N VAL A 175 12.99 -1.72 -16.11
CA VAL A 175 14.18 -1.35 -15.32
C VAL A 175 14.09 -1.92 -13.90
N GLY A 176 12.95 -1.73 -13.23
CA GLY A 176 12.73 -2.26 -11.89
C GLY A 176 12.76 -3.78 -11.82
N TYR A 177 12.06 -4.46 -12.74
CA TYR A 177 11.97 -5.91 -12.75
C TYR A 177 13.32 -6.58 -13.06
N PHE A 178 14.01 -6.16 -14.11
CA PHE A 178 15.30 -6.76 -14.47
C PHE A 178 16.35 -6.54 -13.39
N PHE A 179 16.40 -5.33 -12.80
CA PHE A 179 17.23 -5.03 -11.64
C PHE A 179 16.91 -5.96 -10.46
N GLY A 180 15.64 -6.06 -10.06
CA GLY A 180 15.22 -6.87 -8.92
C GLY A 180 15.45 -8.36 -9.15
N ARG A 181 15.23 -8.85 -10.37
CA ARG A 181 15.50 -10.24 -10.76
C ARG A 181 16.98 -10.58 -10.62
N ASP A 182 17.84 -9.72 -11.13
CA ASP A 182 19.30 -9.97 -11.09
C ASP A 182 19.84 -9.83 -9.68
N LEU A 183 19.31 -8.87 -8.90
CA LEU A 183 19.64 -8.71 -7.48
C LEU A 183 19.21 -9.94 -6.66
N GLN A 184 18.01 -10.48 -6.91
CA GLN A 184 17.53 -11.68 -6.22
C GLN A 184 18.44 -12.89 -6.48
N LYS A 185 18.91 -13.07 -7.73
CA LYS A 185 19.84 -14.13 -8.10
C LYS A 185 21.19 -14.02 -7.39
N GLN A 186 21.65 -12.80 -7.11
CA GLN A 186 22.94 -12.57 -6.45
C GLN A 186 22.85 -12.67 -4.93
N LEU A 187 21.79 -12.13 -4.35
CA LEU A 187 21.66 -12.03 -2.89
C LEU A 187 20.94 -13.22 -2.26
N HIS A 188 20.15 -13.97 -3.03
CA HIS A 188 19.33 -15.09 -2.57
C HIS A 188 18.38 -14.73 -1.41
N VAL A 189 17.91 -13.47 -1.37
CA VAL A 189 16.93 -12.97 -0.40
C VAL A 189 15.68 -12.46 -1.12
N PRO A 190 14.52 -12.33 -0.43
CA PRO A 190 13.34 -11.71 -1.00
C PRO A 190 13.60 -10.29 -1.50
N ILE A 191 12.98 -9.94 -2.63
CA ILE A 191 13.07 -8.59 -3.22
C ILE A 191 11.67 -8.00 -3.34
N GLY A 192 11.46 -6.85 -2.75
CA GLY A 192 10.25 -6.03 -2.91
C GLY A 192 10.50 -4.84 -3.83
N LEU A 193 9.72 -4.71 -4.89
CA LEU A 193 9.82 -3.63 -5.86
C LEU A 193 8.57 -2.75 -5.80
N ILE A 194 8.75 -1.47 -5.50
CA ILE A 194 7.67 -0.49 -5.39
C ILE A 194 7.75 0.43 -6.60
N ALA A 195 6.90 0.23 -7.61
CA ALA A 195 6.84 1.11 -8.77
C ALA A 195 6.10 2.41 -8.41
N SER A 196 6.84 3.53 -8.40
CA SER A 196 6.31 4.88 -8.23
C SER A 196 6.91 5.75 -9.33
N ASN A 197 6.32 5.68 -10.53
CA ASN A 197 6.86 6.34 -11.72
C ASN A 197 5.74 6.96 -12.56
N VAL A 198 6.01 8.14 -13.14
CA VAL A 198 5.06 8.87 -13.98
C VAL A 198 5.80 9.53 -15.13
N GLY A 199 5.57 9.03 -16.35
CA GLY A 199 6.15 9.58 -17.58
C GLY A 199 5.77 11.04 -17.82
N GLY A 200 6.67 11.79 -18.45
CA GLY A 200 6.47 13.21 -18.75
C GLY A 200 6.58 14.13 -17.52
N THR A 201 7.13 13.65 -16.42
CA THR A 201 7.36 14.49 -15.23
C THR A 201 8.76 15.07 -15.21
N THR A 202 8.88 16.31 -14.74
CA THR A 202 10.18 16.96 -14.52
C THR A 202 10.79 16.54 -13.18
N ALA A 203 12.09 16.75 -12.99
CA ALA A 203 12.80 16.39 -11.77
C ALA A 203 12.22 17.05 -10.51
N GLU A 204 11.71 18.30 -10.65
CA GLU A 204 11.14 19.07 -9.55
C GLU A 204 9.91 18.39 -8.92
N ARG A 205 9.15 17.60 -9.68
CA ARG A 205 8.01 16.85 -9.17
C ARG A 205 8.38 15.75 -8.18
N TRP A 206 9.64 15.31 -8.20
CA TRP A 206 10.20 14.29 -7.32
C TRP A 206 10.94 14.87 -6.12
N MET A 207 10.96 16.20 -5.99
CA MET A 207 11.62 16.91 -4.91
C MET A 207 10.62 17.41 -3.87
N ARG A 208 11.06 17.51 -2.62
CA ARG A 208 10.24 18.17 -1.58
C ARG A 208 10.02 19.63 -1.97
N ARG A 209 8.81 20.13 -1.84
CA ARG A 209 8.42 21.50 -2.18
C ARG A 209 9.34 22.56 -1.55
N SER A 210 9.81 22.35 -0.31
CA SER A 210 10.76 23.23 0.36
C SER A 210 12.16 23.29 -0.29
N ARG A 211 12.52 22.30 -1.12
CA ARG A 211 13.78 22.28 -1.88
C ARG A 211 13.59 22.82 -3.30
N SER A 212 12.44 22.57 -3.91
CA SER A 212 12.11 23.06 -5.26
C SER A 212 12.13 24.59 -5.36
N THR A 213 11.70 25.30 -4.30
CA THR A 213 11.72 26.77 -4.25
C THR A 213 13.11 27.39 -4.05
N ARG A 214 14.14 26.58 -3.74
CA ARG A 214 15.52 27.04 -3.51
C ARG A 214 16.44 26.88 -4.72
N ILE A 215 16.00 26.22 -5.77
CA ILE A 215 16.78 26.08 -7.01
C ILE A 215 16.28 27.15 -7.96
N PRO A 216 17.10 28.19 -8.29
CA PRO A 216 16.75 29.14 -9.32
C PRO A 216 16.65 28.37 -10.65
N ILE A 217 15.48 28.27 -11.22
CA ILE A 217 15.33 27.76 -12.57
C ILE A 217 15.88 28.87 -13.50
N SER A 218 17.06 28.66 -14.04
CA SER A 218 17.57 29.46 -15.16
C SER A 218 16.57 29.29 -16.31
N ARG A 219 15.79 30.33 -16.57
CA ARG A 219 14.98 30.42 -17.78
C ARG A 219 15.94 30.82 -18.91
N THR A 220 16.46 29.86 -19.63
CA THR A 220 17.05 30.08 -20.97
C THR A 220 15.97 29.88 -22.00
#